data_606b629996223f43c1a93409d024d3a3
#
_entry.id   606b629996223f43c1a93409d024d3a3
#
_cell.length_a   1.000
_cell.length_b   1.000
_cell.length_c   1.000
_cell.angle_alpha   90.00
_cell.angle_beta   90.00
_cell.angle_gamma   90.00
#
_symmetry.space_group_name_H-M   'P 1'
#
loop_
_entity.id
_entity.type
_entity.pdbx_description
1 polymer ?
#
loop_
_entity_poly.entity_id
_entity_poly.type
_entity_poly.pdbx_seq_one_letter_code
_entity_poly.pdbx_strand_id
1 'polypeptide(L)'
;MSKVFHVIGNGDKAHLYNKETRVGTKLLCNMPPFEINRNEVYATCMVDFKMMSALTEGSIKLDQYMWVLGTRPKIWMEQKHAFYMKYAPNIREFYTTVPKYAGNATNFNCGHMAVHYAANRHKADEIHMYGFDTLFDFNMRSVTDVVLSSDRSQNNNYRLLNNWRPIWRDIFRQFPNTKFVLHHNHDNLKIPQLDNTEVVVYDDKMSSAQMREDTSDISGTEPVALNRQQRRALEAVKRKQK
;
A
#
# COMPACT_ATOMS: atom_id res chain seq x y z
N MET A 1 12.24 -8.43 23.02
CA MET A 1 11.00 -7.73 22.69
C MET A 1 10.54 -8.21 21.31
N SER A 2 9.27 -8.56 21.18
CA SER A 2 8.67 -8.97 19.90
C SER A 2 8.73 -7.81 18.90
N LYS A 3 9.13 -8.11 17.64
CA LYS A 3 9.20 -7.14 16.57
C LYS A 3 7.87 -7.12 15.82
N VAL A 4 7.00 -6.17 16.17
CA VAL A 4 5.69 -6.00 15.58
C VAL A 4 5.75 -4.96 14.47
N PHE A 5 5.20 -5.30 13.30
CA PHE A 5 5.05 -4.42 12.15
C PHE A 5 3.57 -4.21 11.79
N HIS A 6 3.24 -3.00 11.38
CA HIS A 6 1.94 -2.63 10.81
C HIS A 6 2.15 -2.21 9.38
N VAL A 7 1.65 -2.99 8.44
CA VAL A 7 1.72 -2.69 7.01
C VAL A 7 0.35 -2.17 6.55
N ILE A 8 0.34 -0.91 6.14
CA ILE A 8 -0.87 -0.19 5.77
C ILE A 8 -0.91 -0.11 4.24
N GLY A 9 -1.80 -0.90 3.65
CA GLY A 9 -2.09 -0.93 2.22
C GLY A 9 -2.97 0.24 1.78
N ASN A 10 -3.38 0.21 0.51
CA ASN A 10 -4.21 1.26 -0.09
C ASN A 10 -5.63 0.80 -0.42
N GLY A 11 -6.05 -0.37 0.04
CA GLY A 11 -7.42 -0.85 -0.10
C GLY A 11 -8.42 -0.11 0.79
N ASP A 12 -9.70 -0.32 0.54
CA ASP A 12 -10.80 0.38 1.23
C ASP A 12 -10.79 0.15 2.76
N LYS A 13 -10.27 -1.00 3.21
CA LYS A 13 -10.22 -1.34 4.64
C LYS A 13 -8.95 -0.90 5.37
N ALA A 14 -8.12 -0.06 4.74
CA ALA A 14 -6.91 0.48 5.38
C ALA A 14 -7.22 1.30 6.65
N HIS A 15 -8.39 1.98 6.70
CA HIS A 15 -8.83 2.78 7.86
C HIS A 15 -9.04 1.96 9.14
N LEU A 16 -9.19 0.65 9.06
CA LEU A 16 -9.27 -0.23 10.22
C LEU A 16 -8.03 -0.11 11.13
N TYR A 17 -6.92 0.39 10.59
CA TYR A 17 -5.75 0.75 11.38
C TYR A 17 -6.07 1.75 12.50
N ASN A 18 -7.00 2.70 12.28
CA ASN A 18 -7.34 3.76 13.23
C ASN A 18 -8.24 3.30 14.38
N LYS A 19 -8.73 2.07 14.36
CA LYS A 19 -9.68 1.57 15.38
C LYS A 19 -9.04 1.36 16.75
N GLU A 20 -7.71 1.23 16.82
CA GLU A 20 -6.99 0.97 18.06
C GLU A 20 -5.61 1.65 18.04
N THR A 21 -5.07 1.86 19.27
CA THR A 21 -3.67 2.29 19.41
C THR A 21 -2.75 1.14 19.00
N ARG A 22 -1.81 1.41 18.09
CA ARG A 22 -0.90 0.41 17.56
C ARG A 22 0.54 0.70 17.97
N VAL A 23 1.11 -0.21 18.76
CA VAL A 23 2.54 -0.20 19.09
C VAL A 23 3.29 -1.07 18.07
N GLY A 24 4.37 -0.54 17.49
CA GLY A 24 5.18 -1.24 16.51
C GLY A 24 5.62 -0.34 15.37
N THR A 25 6.35 -0.93 14.43
CA THR A 25 6.90 -0.24 13.25
C THR A 25 5.85 -0.15 12.15
N LYS A 26 5.60 1.05 11.59
CA LYS A 26 4.60 1.28 10.55
C LYS A 26 5.26 1.42 9.18
N LEU A 27 4.77 0.64 8.23
CA LEU A 27 5.12 0.71 6.81
C LEU A 27 3.86 1.08 6.00
N LEU A 28 4.01 2.03 5.09
CA LEU A 28 2.95 2.39 4.13
C LEU A 28 3.23 1.73 2.78
N CYS A 29 2.18 1.50 2.02
CA CYS A 29 2.26 1.08 0.62
C CYS A 29 1.92 2.27 -0.28
N ASN A 30 2.89 2.77 -1.05
CA ASN A 30 2.77 3.94 -1.92
C ASN A 30 2.39 5.21 -1.14
N MET A 31 1.10 5.57 -1.12
CA MET A 31 0.59 6.76 -0.46
C MET A 31 -0.13 6.40 0.85
N PRO A 32 -0.10 7.27 1.87
CA PRO A 32 -0.93 7.07 3.05
C PRO A 32 -2.42 7.09 2.64
N PRO A 33 -3.22 6.10 3.06
CA PRO A 33 -4.64 6.03 2.72
C PRO A 33 -5.50 7.02 3.52
N PHE A 34 -4.97 7.55 4.61
CA PHE A 34 -5.57 8.55 5.50
C PHE A 34 -4.46 9.39 6.13
N GLU A 35 -4.82 10.41 6.89
CA GLU A 35 -3.84 11.21 7.61
C GLU A 35 -3.17 10.37 8.71
N ILE A 36 -1.85 10.29 8.67
CA ILE A 36 -1.04 9.58 9.65
C ILE A 36 0.16 10.42 10.04
N ASN A 37 0.48 10.46 11.33
CA ASN A 37 1.63 11.20 11.83
C ASN A 37 2.92 10.62 11.22
N ARG A 38 3.61 11.46 10.43
CA ARG A 38 4.86 11.08 9.74
C ARG A 38 5.94 10.52 10.68
N ASN A 39 5.99 11.01 11.93
CA ASN A 39 7.00 10.60 12.90
C ASN A 39 6.77 9.15 13.38
N GLU A 40 5.58 8.60 13.17
CA GLU A 40 5.25 7.22 13.50
C GLU A 40 5.53 6.26 12.35
N VAL A 41 5.74 6.79 11.14
CA VAL A 41 5.94 5.98 9.93
C VAL A 41 7.42 5.74 9.72
N TYR A 42 7.81 4.48 9.70
CA TYR A 42 9.18 4.07 9.40
C TYR A 42 9.57 4.37 7.96
N ALA A 43 8.73 3.98 7.01
CA ALA A 43 8.90 4.27 5.59
C ALA A 43 7.62 4.01 4.78
N THR A 44 7.56 4.60 3.57
CA THR A 44 6.64 4.14 2.53
C THR A 44 7.37 3.26 1.52
N CYS A 45 6.72 2.16 1.14
CA CYS A 45 7.23 1.17 0.19
C CYS A 45 6.68 1.45 -1.20
N MET A 46 7.54 1.58 -2.21
CA MET A 46 7.13 1.87 -3.58
C MET A 46 7.83 0.95 -4.59
N VAL A 47 7.06 0.40 -5.53
CA VAL A 47 7.59 -0.51 -6.58
C VAL A 47 7.27 -0.04 -8.00
N ASP A 48 6.42 0.96 -8.17
CA ASP A 48 5.88 1.33 -9.48
C ASP A 48 6.53 2.58 -10.06
N PHE A 49 6.84 2.55 -11.36
CA PHE A 49 7.24 3.73 -12.13
C PHE A 49 6.22 4.87 -12.04
N LYS A 50 4.93 4.54 -11.95
CA LYS A 50 3.85 5.50 -11.84
C LYS A 50 4.01 6.41 -10.63
N MET A 51 4.42 5.86 -9.49
CA MET A 51 4.73 6.65 -8.29
C MET A 51 5.90 7.59 -8.53
N MET A 52 6.95 7.12 -9.20
CA MET A 52 8.12 7.93 -9.54
C MET A 52 7.78 9.05 -10.52
N SER A 53 6.95 8.77 -11.54
CA SER A 53 6.44 9.77 -12.48
C SER A 53 5.65 10.86 -11.75
N ALA A 54 4.70 10.46 -10.92
CA ALA A 54 3.85 11.37 -10.16
C ALA A 54 4.65 12.28 -9.19
N LEU A 55 5.69 11.74 -8.55
CA LEU A 55 6.62 12.52 -7.74
C LEU A 55 7.45 13.50 -8.59
N THR A 56 7.88 13.07 -9.79
CA THR A 56 8.65 13.93 -10.72
C THR A 56 7.79 15.08 -11.26
N GLU A 57 6.53 14.80 -11.58
CA GLU A 57 5.56 15.76 -12.07
C GLU A 57 4.98 16.67 -10.96
N GLY A 58 5.27 16.36 -9.68
CA GLY A 58 4.72 17.08 -8.54
C GLY A 58 3.23 16.82 -8.28
N SER A 59 2.65 15.78 -8.92
CA SER A 59 1.24 15.40 -8.73
C SER A 59 0.98 14.83 -7.33
N ILE A 60 2.01 14.29 -6.69
CA ILE A 60 1.99 13.82 -5.31
C ILE A 60 3.22 14.33 -4.55
N LYS A 61 3.10 14.41 -3.23
CA LYS A 61 4.20 14.77 -2.33
C LYS A 61 4.34 13.68 -1.27
N LEU A 62 5.54 13.12 -1.15
CA LEU A 62 5.89 12.10 -0.16
C LEU A 62 7.24 12.40 0.50
N ASP A 63 7.74 13.63 0.33
CA ASP A 63 9.01 14.10 0.87
C ASP A 63 9.04 14.19 2.40
N GLN A 64 7.87 14.14 3.05
CA GLN A 64 7.77 14.04 4.49
C GLN A 64 8.05 12.63 5.03
N TYR A 65 8.10 11.60 4.18
CA TYR A 65 8.36 10.21 4.58
C TYR A 65 9.73 9.73 4.09
N MET A 66 10.27 8.74 4.80
CA MET A 66 11.37 7.90 4.30
C MET A 66 10.83 6.87 3.31
N TRP A 67 11.65 6.44 2.35
CA TRP A 67 11.24 5.56 1.27
C TRP A 67 12.03 4.25 1.27
N VAL A 68 11.32 3.14 1.12
CA VAL A 68 11.88 1.84 0.73
C VAL A 68 11.47 1.58 -0.72
N LEU A 69 12.45 1.51 -1.61
CA LEU A 69 12.25 1.51 -3.05
C LEU A 69 12.59 0.14 -3.65
N GLY A 70 11.66 -0.40 -4.45
CA GLY A 70 11.89 -1.63 -5.19
C GLY A 70 12.73 -1.45 -6.45
N THR A 71 12.84 -2.52 -7.25
CA THR A 71 13.69 -2.57 -8.45
C THR A 71 13.37 -1.47 -9.47
N ARG A 72 12.09 -1.27 -9.79
CA ARG A 72 11.69 -0.27 -10.81
C ARG A 72 11.97 1.17 -10.37
N PRO A 73 11.62 1.62 -9.15
CA PRO A 73 12.06 2.90 -8.63
C PRO A 73 13.59 3.08 -8.62
N LYS A 74 14.35 2.01 -8.30
CA LYS A 74 15.83 2.07 -8.37
C LYS A 74 16.30 2.39 -9.80
N ILE A 75 15.79 1.68 -10.80
CA ILE A 75 16.08 1.95 -12.21
C ILE A 75 15.73 3.39 -12.60
N TRP A 76 14.58 3.90 -12.12
CA TRP A 76 14.17 5.31 -12.35
C TRP A 76 15.19 6.28 -11.78
N MET A 77 15.64 6.05 -10.56
CA MET A 77 16.66 6.90 -9.90
C MET A 77 17.99 6.89 -10.65
N GLU A 78 18.41 5.74 -11.16
CA GLU A 78 19.64 5.60 -11.96
C GLU A 78 19.56 6.39 -13.28
N GLN A 79 18.39 6.44 -13.90
CA GLN A 79 18.15 7.17 -15.15
C GLN A 79 17.87 8.68 -14.98
N LYS A 80 17.46 9.10 -13.79
CA LYS A 80 17.00 10.47 -13.48
C LYS A 80 17.86 11.09 -12.38
N HIS A 81 19.12 11.39 -12.69
CA HIS A 81 20.11 11.85 -11.71
C HIS A 81 19.65 13.06 -10.88
N ALA A 82 19.05 14.09 -11.52
CA ALA A 82 18.54 15.26 -10.81
C ALA A 82 17.43 14.92 -9.81
N PHE A 83 16.55 13.99 -10.18
CA PHE A 83 15.51 13.47 -9.30
C PHE A 83 16.12 12.69 -8.13
N TYR A 84 17.10 11.82 -8.40
CA TYR A 84 17.83 11.08 -7.38
C TYR A 84 18.49 12.04 -6.37
N MET A 85 19.23 13.03 -6.85
CA MET A 85 19.93 14.00 -5.97
C MET A 85 18.94 14.76 -5.08
N LYS A 86 17.77 15.14 -5.63
CA LYS A 86 16.73 15.84 -4.86
C LYS A 86 16.17 14.98 -3.73
N TYR A 87 15.92 13.70 -3.99
CA TYR A 87 15.21 12.82 -3.06
C TYR A 87 16.10 11.77 -2.36
N ALA A 88 17.41 11.81 -2.60
CA ALA A 88 18.35 10.94 -1.91
C ALA A 88 18.21 10.95 -0.37
N PRO A 89 17.97 12.10 0.29
CA PRO A 89 17.75 12.14 1.73
C PRO A 89 16.50 11.37 2.19
N ASN A 90 15.52 11.17 1.31
CA ASN A 90 14.32 10.41 1.62
C ASN A 90 14.50 8.90 1.45
N ILE A 91 15.54 8.46 0.77
CA ILE A 91 15.75 7.04 0.49
C ILE A 91 16.37 6.36 1.71
N ARG A 92 15.59 5.50 2.35
CA ARG A 92 16.08 4.68 3.45
C ARG A 92 16.82 3.45 2.94
N GLU A 93 16.26 2.77 1.94
CA GLU A 93 16.83 1.55 1.38
C GLU A 93 16.28 1.26 -0.02
N PHE A 94 17.12 0.70 -0.89
CA PHE A 94 16.69 0.02 -2.11
C PHE A 94 16.50 -1.46 -1.81
N TYR A 95 15.27 -1.90 -1.65
CA TYR A 95 14.92 -3.29 -1.43
C TYR A 95 14.54 -3.95 -2.74
N THR A 96 15.52 -4.51 -3.42
CA THR A 96 15.36 -5.11 -4.76
C THR A 96 15.17 -6.62 -4.75
N THR A 97 15.01 -7.21 -3.57
CA THR A 97 14.77 -8.65 -3.42
C THR A 97 13.37 -8.99 -3.94
N VAL A 98 13.32 -9.78 -5.00
CA VAL A 98 12.11 -10.36 -5.56
C VAL A 98 12.21 -11.88 -5.42
N PRO A 99 11.32 -12.52 -4.65
CA PRO A 99 11.36 -13.96 -4.47
C PRO A 99 11.12 -14.71 -5.79
N LYS A 100 11.71 -15.88 -5.97
CA LYS A 100 11.59 -16.67 -7.20
C LYS A 100 10.13 -17.00 -7.54
N TYR A 101 9.30 -17.27 -6.54
CA TYR A 101 7.88 -17.58 -6.75
C TYR A 101 7.06 -16.40 -7.30
N ALA A 102 7.54 -15.16 -7.19
CA ALA A 102 6.91 -14.01 -7.83
C ALA A 102 7.16 -13.94 -9.35
N GLY A 103 8.12 -14.72 -9.84
CA GLY A 103 8.52 -14.76 -11.24
C GLY A 103 9.30 -13.52 -11.67
N ASN A 104 8.75 -12.33 -11.47
CA ASN A 104 9.39 -11.06 -11.83
C ASN A 104 8.92 -9.89 -10.94
N ALA A 105 9.62 -8.75 -11.05
CA ALA A 105 9.35 -7.56 -10.26
C ALA A 105 7.99 -6.90 -10.59
N THR A 106 7.37 -7.18 -11.74
CA THR A 106 6.07 -6.59 -12.10
C THR A 106 4.90 -7.29 -11.41
N ASN A 107 5.07 -8.53 -11.02
CA ASN A 107 4.08 -9.29 -10.26
C ASN A 107 4.16 -9.01 -8.75
N PHE A 108 5.31 -8.54 -8.30
CA PHE A 108 5.60 -8.26 -6.89
C PHE A 108 5.21 -6.80 -6.58
N ASN A 109 3.96 -6.59 -6.16
CA ASN A 109 3.42 -5.26 -5.89
C ASN A 109 3.95 -4.65 -4.57
N CYS A 110 3.60 -3.39 -4.30
CA CYS A 110 4.10 -2.67 -3.11
C CYS A 110 3.70 -3.34 -1.79
N GLY A 111 2.51 -3.94 -1.71
CA GLY A 111 2.07 -4.68 -0.54
C GLY A 111 2.91 -5.93 -0.30
N HIS A 112 3.14 -6.73 -1.36
CA HIS A 112 4.05 -7.88 -1.28
C HIS A 112 5.44 -7.46 -0.80
N MET A 113 5.98 -6.39 -1.38
CA MET A 113 7.31 -5.90 -1.01
C MET A 113 7.36 -5.43 0.45
N ALA A 114 6.37 -4.68 0.92
CA ALA A 114 6.34 -4.15 2.28
C ALA A 114 6.29 -5.28 3.33
N VAL A 115 5.43 -6.27 3.14
CA VAL A 115 5.30 -7.43 4.03
C VAL A 115 6.56 -8.31 3.98
N HIS A 116 7.05 -8.59 2.78
CA HIS A 116 8.28 -9.36 2.61
C HIS A 116 9.50 -8.64 3.21
N TYR A 117 9.57 -7.30 3.09
CA TYR A 117 10.60 -6.48 3.70
C TYR A 117 10.56 -6.58 5.23
N ALA A 118 9.39 -6.46 5.85
CA ALA A 118 9.23 -6.63 7.29
C ALA A 118 9.66 -8.04 7.76
N ALA A 119 9.20 -9.08 7.08
CA ALA A 119 9.52 -10.46 7.45
C ALA A 119 10.99 -10.82 7.16
N ASN A 120 11.50 -10.49 5.96
CA ASN A 120 12.82 -10.91 5.52
C ASN A 120 13.95 -10.05 6.07
N ARG A 121 13.81 -8.73 5.96
CA ARG A 121 14.87 -7.77 6.34
C ARG A 121 14.91 -7.50 7.84
N HIS A 122 13.73 -7.34 8.45
CA HIS A 122 13.61 -7.01 9.86
C HIS A 122 13.39 -8.22 10.76
N LYS A 123 13.08 -9.39 10.19
CA LYS A 123 12.74 -10.59 10.96
C LYS A 123 11.60 -10.31 11.94
N ALA A 124 10.52 -9.76 11.39
CA ALA A 124 9.34 -9.45 12.18
C ALA A 124 8.75 -10.74 12.77
N ASP A 125 8.39 -10.70 14.05
CA ASP A 125 7.69 -11.79 14.73
C ASP A 125 6.20 -11.76 14.40
N GLU A 126 5.65 -10.54 14.23
CA GLU A 126 4.24 -10.34 13.93
C GLU A 126 4.06 -9.19 12.93
N ILE A 127 3.19 -9.40 11.92
CA ILE A 127 2.88 -8.41 10.87
C ILE A 127 1.38 -8.26 10.77
N HIS A 128 0.86 -7.07 11.13
CA HIS A 128 -0.52 -6.68 10.93
C HIS A 128 -0.69 -6.03 9.55
N MET A 129 -1.72 -6.45 8.83
CA MET A 129 -1.97 -6.05 7.44
C MET A 129 -3.34 -5.39 7.32
N TYR A 130 -3.39 -4.12 6.89
CA TYR A 130 -4.62 -3.31 6.73
C TYR A 130 -4.78 -2.86 5.29
N GLY A 131 -6.00 -2.90 4.74
CA GLY A 131 -6.26 -2.50 3.36
C GLY A 131 -5.66 -3.44 2.32
N PHE A 132 -5.66 -4.73 2.61
CA PHE A 132 -5.27 -5.80 1.69
C PHE A 132 -6.51 -6.52 1.16
N ASP A 133 -7.51 -5.75 0.75
CA ASP A 133 -8.85 -6.21 0.36
C ASP A 133 -8.83 -7.25 -0.75
N THR A 134 -7.82 -7.23 -1.62
CA THR A 134 -7.64 -8.23 -2.67
C THR A 134 -7.44 -9.66 -2.18
N LEU A 135 -7.11 -9.85 -0.90
CA LEU A 135 -7.07 -11.16 -0.25
C LEU A 135 -8.46 -11.71 0.08
N PHE A 136 -9.46 -10.85 0.16
CA PHE A 136 -10.83 -11.15 0.58
C PHE A 136 -11.81 -11.00 -0.58
N ASP A 137 -11.70 -9.91 -1.34
CA ASP A 137 -12.66 -9.50 -2.36
C ASP A 137 -12.05 -9.44 -3.76
N PHE A 138 -12.92 -9.33 -4.76
CA PHE A 138 -12.53 -8.95 -6.11
C PHE A 138 -12.46 -7.42 -6.30
N ASN A 139 -12.86 -6.67 -5.29
CA ASN A 139 -12.76 -5.22 -5.32
C ASN A 139 -11.27 -4.81 -5.21
N MET A 140 -10.74 -4.24 -6.27
CA MET A 140 -9.36 -3.78 -6.33
C MET A 140 -9.25 -2.26 -6.24
N ARG A 141 -10.23 -1.60 -5.65
CA ARG A 141 -10.12 -0.16 -5.38
C ARG A 141 -8.91 0.13 -4.51
N SER A 142 -8.27 1.22 -4.81
CA SER A 142 -7.12 1.71 -4.07
C SER A 142 -7.22 3.21 -3.93
N VAL A 143 -6.92 3.73 -2.75
CA VAL A 143 -6.83 5.17 -2.53
C VAL A 143 -5.86 5.83 -3.53
N THR A 144 -4.82 5.11 -3.95
CA THR A 144 -3.90 5.57 -5.00
C THR A 144 -4.60 5.82 -6.33
N ASP A 145 -5.69 5.11 -6.65
CA ASP A 145 -6.42 5.27 -7.90
C ASP A 145 -7.27 6.56 -7.94
N VAL A 146 -7.61 7.11 -6.78
CA VAL A 146 -8.30 8.41 -6.68
C VAL A 146 -7.36 9.55 -7.10
N VAL A 147 -6.07 9.41 -6.79
CA VAL A 147 -5.07 10.45 -7.05
C VAL A 147 -4.33 10.22 -8.36
N LEU A 148 -3.98 8.97 -8.64
CA LEU A 148 -3.27 8.57 -9.85
C LEU A 148 -4.23 7.79 -10.73
N SER A 149 -4.70 8.41 -11.81
CA SER A 149 -5.49 7.72 -12.83
C SER A 149 -4.83 6.40 -13.20
N SER A 150 -5.42 5.27 -12.80
CA SER A 150 -4.94 3.96 -13.20
C SER A 150 -5.98 3.30 -14.10
N ASP A 151 -5.52 2.89 -15.28
CA ASP A 151 -6.27 1.97 -16.09
C ASP A 151 -6.22 0.58 -15.43
N ARG A 152 -7.14 0.36 -14.49
CA ARG A 152 -7.39 -0.96 -13.93
C ARG A 152 -8.43 -1.68 -14.76
N SER A 153 -8.16 -1.76 -16.06
CA SER A 153 -9.01 -2.45 -17.01
C SER A 153 -9.09 -3.96 -16.73
N GLN A 154 -9.93 -4.64 -17.47
CA GLN A 154 -10.41 -6.03 -17.33
C GLN A 154 -9.36 -7.12 -17.03
N ASN A 155 -8.08 -6.89 -17.26
CA ASN A 155 -6.99 -7.83 -16.96
C ASN A 155 -6.64 -7.97 -15.45
N ASN A 156 -7.27 -7.22 -14.58
CA ASN A 156 -6.93 -7.18 -13.16
C ASN A 156 -7.35 -8.45 -12.41
N ASN A 157 -8.49 -9.07 -12.77
CA ASN A 157 -8.91 -10.33 -12.18
C ASN A 157 -7.93 -11.46 -12.50
N TYR A 158 -7.35 -11.47 -13.71
CA TYR A 158 -6.31 -12.43 -14.08
C TYR A 158 -5.07 -12.27 -13.19
N ARG A 159 -4.58 -11.04 -13.00
CA ARG A 159 -3.43 -10.78 -12.13
C ARG A 159 -3.70 -11.15 -10.67
N LEU A 160 -4.90 -10.86 -10.20
CA LEU A 160 -5.30 -11.19 -8.84
C LEU A 160 -5.24 -12.69 -8.59
N LEU A 161 -5.87 -13.49 -9.46
CA LEU A 161 -5.99 -14.94 -9.28
C LEU A 161 -4.68 -15.68 -9.58
N ASN A 162 -3.98 -15.30 -10.65
CA ASN A 162 -2.82 -16.04 -11.13
C ASN A 162 -1.48 -15.57 -10.59
N ASN A 163 -1.41 -14.32 -10.07
CA ASN A 163 -0.17 -13.78 -9.58
C ASN A 163 -0.27 -13.35 -8.10
N TRP A 164 -1.15 -12.41 -7.77
CA TRP A 164 -1.09 -11.76 -6.44
C TRP A 164 -1.47 -12.68 -5.29
N ARG A 165 -2.59 -13.41 -5.40
CA ARG A 165 -3.01 -14.37 -4.36
C ARG A 165 -2.04 -15.53 -4.18
N PRO A 166 -1.52 -16.17 -5.26
CA PRO A 166 -0.46 -17.15 -5.13
C PRO A 166 0.81 -16.61 -4.45
N ILE A 167 1.24 -15.39 -4.78
CA ILE A 167 2.40 -14.76 -4.15
C ILE A 167 2.16 -14.55 -2.64
N TRP A 168 0.96 -14.11 -2.22
CA TRP A 168 0.63 -13.98 -0.81
C TRP A 168 0.75 -15.30 -0.06
N ARG A 169 0.16 -16.38 -0.59
CA ARG A 169 0.28 -17.72 -0.04
C ARG A 169 1.74 -18.12 0.14
N ASP A 170 2.56 -17.85 -0.86
CA ASP A 170 3.96 -18.28 -0.85
C ASP A 170 4.83 -17.37 0.06
N ILE A 171 4.49 -16.09 0.25
CA ILE A 171 5.08 -15.23 1.30
C ILE A 171 4.80 -15.83 2.68
N PHE A 172 3.55 -16.15 2.99
CA PHE A 172 3.19 -16.68 4.31
C PHE A 172 3.88 -18.03 4.59
N ARG A 173 4.02 -18.88 3.58
CA ARG A 173 4.78 -20.14 3.69
C ARG A 173 6.27 -19.95 3.87
N GLN A 174 6.84 -18.92 3.27
CA GLN A 174 8.28 -18.61 3.36
C GLN A 174 8.69 -18.21 4.79
N PHE A 175 7.78 -17.62 5.54
CA PHE A 175 8.07 -17.10 6.88
C PHE A 175 7.18 -17.78 7.94
N PRO A 176 7.36 -19.09 8.19
CA PRO A 176 6.48 -19.85 9.08
C PRO A 176 6.53 -19.39 10.55
N ASN A 177 7.62 -18.73 10.96
CA ASN A 177 7.79 -18.18 12.31
C ASN A 177 7.30 -16.74 12.48
N THR A 178 6.80 -16.11 11.40
CA THR A 178 6.17 -14.79 11.44
C THR A 178 4.66 -14.97 11.48
N LYS A 179 3.99 -14.39 12.47
CA LYS A 179 2.54 -14.33 12.52
C LYS A 179 2.04 -13.21 11.61
N PHE A 180 1.10 -13.53 10.70
CA PHE A 180 0.43 -12.57 9.82
C PHE A 180 -1.00 -12.36 10.29
N VAL A 181 -1.34 -11.15 10.70
CA VAL A 181 -2.66 -10.76 11.18
C VAL A 181 -3.33 -9.88 10.12
N LEU A 182 -4.37 -10.39 9.50
CA LEU A 182 -5.10 -9.73 8.43
C LEU A 182 -6.35 -9.04 9.00
N HIS A 183 -6.48 -7.74 8.81
CA HIS A 183 -7.58 -6.94 9.32
C HIS A 183 -8.59 -6.66 8.22
N HIS A 184 -9.85 -7.11 8.40
CA HIS A 184 -10.92 -6.93 7.43
C HIS A 184 -12.29 -6.84 8.12
N ASN A 185 -13.35 -6.57 7.37
CA ASN A 185 -14.72 -6.55 7.89
C ASN A 185 -15.48 -7.88 7.71
N HIS A 186 -14.82 -8.91 7.20
CA HIS A 186 -15.29 -10.30 7.15
C HIS A 186 -14.11 -11.28 7.04
N ASP A 187 -14.35 -12.54 7.30
CA ASP A 187 -13.36 -13.62 7.39
C ASP A 187 -13.18 -14.43 6.08
N ASN A 188 -13.87 -14.07 5.01
CA ASN A 188 -13.88 -14.82 3.76
C ASN A 188 -12.56 -14.68 2.98
N LEU A 189 -11.47 -15.18 3.55
CA LEU A 189 -10.14 -15.18 2.95
C LEU A 189 -10.11 -16.05 1.69
N LYS A 190 -9.58 -15.52 0.57
CA LYS A 190 -9.56 -16.17 -0.76
C LYS A 190 -8.25 -16.91 -1.07
N ILE A 191 -7.44 -17.16 -0.07
CA ILE A 191 -6.28 -18.06 -0.12
C ILE A 191 -6.41 -19.06 1.03
N PRO A 192 -5.79 -20.24 0.95
CA PRO A 192 -5.79 -21.16 2.07
C PRO A 192 -5.22 -20.50 3.32
N GLN A 193 -5.94 -20.59 4.42
CA GLN A 193 -5.45 -20.16 5.72
C GLN A 193 -4.32 -21.10 6.15
N LEU A 194 -3.25 -20.53 6.69
CA LEU A 194 -2.09 -21.23 7.19
C LEU A 194 -2.00 -21.05 8.71
N ASP A 195 -1.26 -21.90 9.39
CA ASP A 195 -1.13 -21.90 10.87
C ASP A 195 -0.58 -20.56 11.41
N ASN A 196 0.19 -19.84 10.59
CA ASN A 196 0.75 -18.54 10.93
C ASN A 196 -0.08 -17.35 10.42
N THR A 197 -1.33 -17.59 9.98
CA THR A 197 -2.25 -16.53 9.50
C THR A 197 -3.48 -16.44 10.39
N GLU A 198 -3.85 -15.23 10.77
CA GLU A 198 -5.05 -14.91 11.56
C GLU A 198 -5.85 -13.82 10.86
N VAL A 199 -7.17 -13.92 10.89
CA VAL A 199 -8.07 -12.86 10.41
C VAL A 199 -8.78 -12.22 11.60
N VAL A 200 -8.62 -10.91 11.74
CA VAL A 200 -9.35 -10.09 12.71
C VAL A 200 -10.48 -9.39 11.98
N VAL A 201 -11.71 -9.66 12.41
CA VAL A 201 -12.93 -9.14 11.79
C VAL A 201 -13.47 -7.95 12.56
N TYR A 202 -13.78 -6.87 11.83
CA TYR A 202 -14.40 -5.65 12.37
C TYR A 202 -15.79 -5.46 11.78
N ASP A 203 -16.75 -5.07 12.60
CA ASP A 203 -18.05 -4.63 12.12
C ASP A 203 -17.93 -3.19 11.58
N ASP A 204 -17.46 -3.06 10.36
CA ASP A 204 -17.17 -1.78 9.73
C ASP A 204 -17.49 -1.80 8.22
N LYS A 205 -18.41 -0.93 7.82
CA LYS A 205 -18.84 -0.78 6.42
C LYS A 205 -18.18 0.40 5.70
N MET A 206 -17.43 1.25 6.42
CA MET A 206 -16.78 2.42 5.83
C MET A 206 -15.60 2.04 4.94
N SER A 207 -15.26 2.92 4.02
CA SER A 207 -14.03 2.83 3.21
C SER A 207 -13.05 3.94 3.56
N SER A 208 -11.76 3.72 3.30
CA SER A 208 -10.74 4.76 3.49
C SER A 208 -10.96 5.98 2.59
N ALA A 209 -11.59 5.80 1.43
CA ALA A 209 -11.94 6.89 0.54
C ALA A 209 -13.02 7.78 1.17
N GLN A 210 -14.05 7.18 1.77
CA GLN A 210 -15.11 7.90 2.48
C GLN A 210 -14.56 8.68 3.68
N MET A 211 -13.64 8.08 4.45
CA MET A 211 -13.00 8.79 5.57
C MET A 211 -12.23 10.04 5.14
N ARG A 212 -11.61 10.03 3.95
CA ARG A 212 -10.92 11.23 3.43
C ARG A 212 -11.88 12.33 3.01
N GLU A 213 -13.04 11.98 2.48
CA GLU A 213 -14.08 12.96 2.16
C GLU A 213 -14.62 13.61 3.45
N ASP A 214 -14.91 12.81 4.47
CA ASP A 214 -15.45 13.28 5.74
C ASP A 214 -14.45 14.16 6.53
N THR A 215 -13.14 13.84 6.49
CA THR A 215 -12.12 14.64 7.19
C THR A 215 -11.80 15.96 6.50
N SER A 216 -12.01 16.07 5.19
CA SER A 216 -11.79 17.33 4.47
C SER A 216 -12.78 18.42 4.88
N ASP A 217 -13.97 18.03 5.32
CA ASP A 217 -15.01 18.97 5.78
C ASP A 217 -14.75 19.51 7.22
N ILE A 218 -13.96 18.78 8.02
CA ILE A 218 -13.72 19.13 9.42
C ILE A 218 -12.49 20.05 9.61
N SER A 219 -11.54 20.06 8.68
CA SER A 219 -10.24 20.68 8.92
C SER A 219 -10.13 22.17 8.58
N GLY A 220 -11.16 22.83 8.03
CA GLY A 220 -11.14 24.26 7.72
C GLY A 220 -9.90 24.78 6.95
N THR A 221 -9.02 23.88 6.57
CA THR A 221 -7.87 24.14 5.71
C THR A 221 -8.35 24.16 4.27
N GLU A 222 -8.15 25.28 3.59
CA GLU A 222 -8.45 25.40 2.15
C GLU A 222 -7.96 24.14 1.43
N PRO A 223 -8.83 23.46 0.66
CA PRO A 223 -8.43 22.28 -0.08
C PRO A 223 -7.28 22.67 -1.00
N VAL A 224 -6.16 21.98 -0.89
CA VAL A 224 -5.04 22.12 -1.83
C VAL A 224 -5.65 22.02 -3.22
N ALA A 225 -5.62 23.13 -3.96
CA ALA A 225 -6.32 23.27 -5.22
C ALA A 225 -5.92 22.11 -6.16
N LEU A 226 -6.87 21.22 -6.36
CA LEU A 226 -6.69 20.09 -7.30
C LEU A 226 -6.30 20.68 -8.65
N ASN A 227 -5.28 20.15 -9.27
CA ASN A 227 -4.91 20.55 -10.62
C ASN A 227 -6.04 20.17 -11.61
N ARG A 228 -6.02 20.80 -12.80
CA ARG A 228 -7.08 20.64 -13.82
C ARG A 228 -7.33 19.16 -14.18
N GLN A 229 -6.33 18.33 -14.11
CA GLN A 229 -6.39 16.90 -14.44
C GLN A 229 -7.05 16.09 -13.31
N GLN A 230 -6.77 16.44 -12.06
CA GLN A 230 -7.38 15.83 -10.87
C GLN A 230 -8.88 16.16 -10.78
N ARG A 231 -9.27 17.42 -11.09
CA ARG A 231 -10.70 17.81 -11.17
C ARG A 231 -11.45 17.03 -12.24
N ARG A 232 -10.86 16.85 -13.44
CA ARG A 232 -11.46 16.05 -14.51
C ARG A 232 -11.61 14.58 -14.14
N ALA A 233 -10.64 14.00 -13.44
CA ALA A 233 -10.72 12.62 -12.96
C ALA A 233 -11.84 12.45 -11.92
N LEU A 234 -11.98 13.39 -10.99
CA LEU A 234 -13.04 13.39 -9.98
C LEU A 234 -14.44 13.53 -10.61
N GLU A 235 -14.57 14.42 -11.60
CA GLU A 235 -15.83 14.59 -12.35
C GLU A 235 -16.19 13.35 -13.18
N ALA A 236 -15.21 12.67 -13.76
CA ALA A 236 -15.44 11.45 -14.52
C ALA A 236 -15.92 10.29 -13.60
N VAL A 237 -15.41 10.21 -12.38
CA VAL A 237 -15.88 9.24 -11.39
C VAL A 237 -17.32 9.56 -10.94
N LYS A 238 -17.62 10.82 -10.66
CA LYS A 238 -19.00 11.26 -10.27
C LYS A 238 -20.03 11.00 -11.38
N ARG A 239 -19.66 11.12 -12.66
CA ARG A 239 -20.55 10.81 -13.79
C ARG A 239 -20.83 9.33 -14.01
N LYS A 240 -19.97 8.44 -13.54
CA LYS A 240 -20.17 6.98 -13.63
C LYS A 240 -20.98 6.41 -12.46
N GLN A 241 -21.26 7.21 -11.44
CA GLN A 241 -22.06 6.83 -10.27
C GLN A 241 -23.53 7.31 -10.31
N LYS A 242 -23.89 8.09 -11.36
CA LYS A 242 -25.26 8.44 -11.74
C LYS A 242 -25.72 7.58 -12.90
#